data_def598c1b84df32f8806d1b517e06507
#
_entry.id   def598c1b84df32f8806d1b517e06507
#
_cell.length_a   1.000
_cell.length_b   1.000
_cell.length_c   1.000
_cell.angle_alpha   90.00
_cell.angle_beta   90.00
_cell.angle_gamma   90.00
#
_symmetry.space_group_name_H-M   'P 1'
#
loop_
_entity.id
_entity.type
_entity.pdbx_description
1 polymer ?
#
loop_
_entity_poly.entity_id
_entity_poly.type
_entity_poly.pdbx_seq_one_letter_code
_entity_poly.pdbx_strand_id
1 'polypeptide(L)'
;MRAGVAACAGALAGAPGGCLDADTRKQMADSDSILGPIFKQPTPADAAGWAADQYSADKRARGTALLISAPFGGEEPYLAMYRQYVKDDYTNVRAVAARGLGLHGKPEDVPLLTPLLSDQERIVRLEAAVALQRLHNAAAIEPLADRLNSDKEPEAAVRAACATALGQYATNRSLQALIAALADDSLTVTYAAHESLRTLTGQDQFTDDRREWATWERQTRTPFAMQRDYQYPVFHRDKRWLDYLPFMPTVPNEEAARPVGMPEIVQQPGAAAPGATPEK
;
A
#
# COMPACT_ATOMS: atom_id res chain seq x y z
N MET A 1 -3.40 62.16 34.63
CA MET A 1 -2.03 61.93 35.18
C MET A 1 -1.73 60.47 35.29
N ARG A 2 -0.60 60.13 34.75
CA ARG A 2 0.15 58.88 34.88
C ARG A 2 -0.42 57.59 34.25
N ALA A 3 0.19 57.32 33.09
CA ALA A 3 0.38 56.11 32.40
C ALA A 3 0.98 55.00 33.28
N GLY A 4 0.49 53.79 33.10
CA GLY A 4 1.10 52.53 33.57
C GLY A 4 1.34 51.63 32.39
N VAL A 5 2.58 51.64 31.89
CA VAL A 5 3.06 50.65 30.91
C VAL A 5 3.43 49.43 31.70
N ALA A 6 2.65 48.34 31.56
CA ALA A 6 3.02 47.03 32.05
C ALA A 6 3.73 46.27 30.92
N ALA A 7 5.04 46.09 31.05
CA ALA A 7 5.85 45.24 30.23
C ALA A 7 5.59 43.79 30.61
N CYS A 8 4.94 43.03 29.73
CA CYS A 8 4.92 41.59 29.80
C CYS A 8 6.16 41.01 29.14
N ALA A 9 7.17 40.72 29.97
CA ALA A 9 8.22 39.80 29.61
C ALA A 9 7.66 38.36 29.79
N GLY A 10 7.13 37.78 28.73
CA GLY A 10 6.66 36.38 28.70
C GLY A 10 7.76 35.49 28.14
N ALA A 11 8.14 34.52 28.94
CA ALA A 11 9.13 33.51 28.69
C ALA A 11 8.90 32.78 27.37
N LEU A 12 9.95 32.74 26.55
CA LEU A 12 10.10 31.76 25.45
C LEU A 12 10.38 30.37 26.08
N ALA A 13 9.33 29.65 26.40
CA ALA A 13 9.42 28.23 26.70
C ALA A 13 9.36 27.49 25.35
N GLY A 14 10.41 26.75 25.06
CA GLY A 14 10.58 26.01 23.81
C GLY A 14 9.45 25.05 23.55
N ALA A 15 8.78 25.23 22.41
CA ALA A 15 7.91 24.24 21.80
C ALA A 15 8.73 23.42 20.81
N PRO A 16 8.68 22.07 20.89
CA PRO A 16 9.32 21.23 19.90
C PRO A 16 8.51 21.23 18.61
N GLY A 17 9.22 21.50 17.48
CA GLY A 17 8.87 21.05 16.15
C GLY A 17 7.56 21.55 15.53
N GLY A 18 7.59 22.64 14.94
CA GLY A 18 7.04 23.26 13.73
C GLY A 18 5.98 22.57 12.90
N CYS A 19 4.84 22.20 13.50
CA CYS A 19 3.60 22.21 12.77
C CYS A 19 2.84 23.45 13.17
N LEU A 20 2.44 24.27 12.18
CA LEU A 20 1.37 25.23 12.42
C LEU A 20 0.19 24.40 12.92
N ASP A 21 -0.27 24.68 14.14
CA ASP A 21 -1.43 24.00 14.69
C ASP A 21 -2.67 24.25 13.81
N ALA A 22 -3.70 23.41 14.01
CA ALA A 22 -4.91 23.50 13.19
C ALA A 22 -5.58 24.89 13.29
N ASP A 23 -5.46 25.56 14.42
CA ASP A 23 -6.04 26.88 14.66
C ASP A 23 -5.27 27.97 13.93
N THR A 24 -3.94 27.92 13.92
CA THR A 24 -3.10 28.86 13.14
C THR A 24 -3.34 28.70 11.64
N ARG A 25 -3.47 27.45 11.14
CA ARG A 25 -3.83 27.19 9.73
C ARG A 25 -5.21 27.73 9.39
N LYS A 26 -6.17 27.56 10.27
CA LYS A 26 -7.52 28.08 10.10
C LYS A 26 -7.53 29.61 10.09
N GLN A 27 -6.82 30.25 11.02
CA GLN A 27 -6.67 31.73 11.01
C GLN A 27 -6.04 32.24 9.73
N MET A 28 -5.03 31.56 9.18
CA MET A 28 -4.41 31.92 7.90
C MET A 28 -5.36 31.72 6.72
N ALA A 29 -6.18 30.65 6.75
CA ALA A 29 -7.15 30.38 5.70
C ALA A 29 -8.34 31.36 5.73
N ASP A 30 -8.75 31.82 6.92
CA ASP A 30 -9.84 32.76 7.13
C ASP A 30 -9.39 34.23 7.02
N SER A 31 -8.07 34.50 6.84
CA SER A 31 -7.55 35.85 6.65
C SER A 31 -7.90 36.38 5.26
N ASP A 32 -8.31 37.64 5.15
CA ASP A 32 -8.50 38.39 3.87
C ASP A 32 -7.20 38.62 3.11
N SER A 33 -6.12 37.97 3.51
CA SER A 33 -4.82 38.01 2.86
C SER A 33 -4.86 37.20 1.54
N ILE A 34 -4.11 37.70 0.55
CA ILE A 34 -3.89 36.98 -0.73
C ILE A 34 -3.29 35.59 -0.55
N LEU A 35 -2.75 35.26 0.62
CA LEU A 35 -2.23 33.95 0.97
C LEU A 35 -3.31 32.99 1.54
N GLY A 36 -4.45 33.49 1.97
CA GLY A 36 -5.55 32.70 2.53
C GLY A 36 -5.96 31.52 1.65
N PRO A 37 -6.19 31.70 0.33
CA PRO A 37 -6.55 30.60 -0.58
C PRO A 37 -5.48 29.50 -0.71
N ILE A 38 -4.19 29.84 -0.50
CA ILE A 38 -3.07 28.89 -0.58
C ILE A 38 -3.08 27.92 0.60
N PHE A 39 -3.55 28.38 1.77
CA PHE A 39 -3.58 27.60 3.00
C PHE A 39 -4.93 26.93 3.27
N LYS A 40 -5.96 27.30 2.50
CA LYS A 40 -7.29 26.70 2.63
C LYS A 40 -7.25 25.25 2.20
N GLN A 41 -7.27 24.33 3.15
CA GLN A 41 -7.41 22.92 2.86
C GLN A 41 -8.88 22.58 2.60
N PRO A 42 -9.17 21.65 1.65
CA PRO A 42 -10.53 21.18 1.44
C PRO A 42 -11.09 20.58 2.73
N THR A 43 -12.30 20.97 3.07
CA THR A 43 -13.01 20.35 4.18
C THR A 43 -13.49 18.94 3.80
N PRO A 44 -13.84 18.09 4.77
CA PRO A 44 -14.47 16.79 4.48
C PRO A 44 -15.74 16.92 3.63
N ALA A 45 -16.52 17.98 3.82
CA ALA A 45 -17.70 18.26 3.03
C ALA A 45 -17.35 18.63 1.57
N ASP A 46 -16.28 19.40 1.35
CA ASP A 46 -15.79 19.69 0.00
C ASP A 46 -15.33 18.41 -0.68
N ALA A 47 -14.58 17.56 0.03
CA ALA A 47 -14.11 16.28 -0.49
C ALA A 47 -15.26 15.35 -0.88
N ALA A 48 -16.28 15.25 -0.05
CA ALA A 48 -17.47 14.46 -0.34
C ALA A 48 -18.26 15.04 -1.54
N GLY A 49 -18.41 16.38 -1.61
CA GLY A 49 -19.04 17.03 -2.75
C GLY A 49 -18.26 16.81 -4.05
N TRP A 50 -16.93 16.85 -4.01
CA TRP A 50 -16.11 16.56 -5.19
C TRP A 50 -16.17 15.08 -5.59
N ALA A 51 -16.15 14.17 -4.62
CA ALA A 51 -16.28 12.75 -4.89
C ALA A 51 -17.61 12.41 -5.57
N ALA A 52 -18.69 13.11 -5.23
CA ALA A 52 -20.01 12.92 -5.80
C ALA A 52 -20.25 13.69 -7.12
N ASP A 53 -19.27 14.45 -7.64
CA ASP A 53 -19.42 15.25 -8.87
C ASP A 53 -19.62 14.35 -10.09
N GLN A 54 -20.79 14.38 -10.70
CA GLN A 54 -21.14 13.55 -11.86
C GLN A 54 -20.52 14.03 -13.17
N TYR A 55 -20.11 15.30 -13.24
CA TYR A 55 -19.68 15.95 -14.47
C TYR A 55 -18.16 16.02 -14.61
N SER A 56 -17.42 15.95 -13.52
CA SER A 56 -15.95 16.07 -13.51
C SER A 56 -15.29 14.86 -12.87
N ALA A 57 -14.70 14.00 -13.71
CA ALA A 57 -13.92 12.86 -13.28
C ALA A 57 -12.70 13.25 -12.41
N ASP A 58 -12.06 14.38 -12.73
CA ASP A 58 -10.91 14.88 -11.94
C ASP A 58 -11.34 15.29 -10.54
N LYS A 59 -12.48 15.95 -10.39
CA LYS A 59 -13.04 16.25 -9.07
C LYS A 59 -13.41 14.98 -8.33
N ARG A 60 -14.06 14.00 -9.00
CA ARG A 60 -14.39 12.71 -8.38
C ARG A 60 -13.13 12.01 -7.87
N ALA A 61 -12.10 11.87 -8.70
CA ALA A 61 -10.87 11.23 -8.32
C ALA A 61 -10.17 11.97 -7.16
N ARG A 62 -10.10 13.31 -7.22
CA ARG A 62 -9.50 14.12 -6.17
C ARG A 62 -10.28 14.04 -4.85
N GLY A 63 -11.59 14.18 -4.90
CA GLY A 63 -12.47 14.06 -3.74
C GLY A 63 -12.35 12.67 -3.10
N THR A 64 -12.39 11.62 -3.90
CA THR A 64 -12.20 10.24 -3.44
C THR A 64 -10.84 10.04 -2.79
N ALA A 65 -9.75 10.57 -3.36
CA ALA A 65 -8.42 10.48 -2.78
C ALA A 65 -8.30 11.17 -1.40
N LEU A 66 -8.96 12.33 -1.24
CA LEU A 66 -9.03 13.03 0.05
C LEU A 66 -9.80 12.24 1.09
N LEU A 67 -10.93 11.62 0.71
CA LEU A 67 -11.72 10.78 1.60
C LEU A 67 -10.96 9.53 2.03
N ILE A 68 -10.23 8.88 1.13
CA ILE A 68 -9.38 7.72 1.45
C ILE A 68 -8.34 8.07 2.52
N SER A 69 -7.77 9.27 2.46
CA SER A 69 -6.74 9.72 3.41
C SER A 69 -7.32 10.22 4.74
N ALA A 70 -8.64 10.35 4.84
CA ALA A 70 -9.30 10.82 6.05
C ALA A 70 -9.43 9.68 7.09
N PRO A 71 -9.42 10.00 8.40
CA PRO A 71 -9.57 8.98 9.46
C PRO A 71 -10.86 8.16 9.36
N PHE A 72 -11.89 8.69 8.72
CA PHE A 72 -13.20 8.06 8.49
C PHE A 72 -13.31 7.39 7.09
N GLY A 73 -12.24 7.37 6.31
CA GLY A 73 -12.23 6.83 4.94
C GLY A 73 -12.63 5.36 4.82
N GLY A 74 -12.56 4.61 5.92
CA GLY A 74 -13.00 3.20 6.01
C GLY A 74 -14.45 3.00 6.42
N GLU A 75 -15.24 4.07 6.59
CA GLU A 75 -16.67 3.94 6.92
C GLU A 75 -17.52 3.51 5.72
N GLU A 76 -18.62 2.79 5.98
CA GLU A 76 -19.43 2.18 4.92
C GLU A 76 -19.94 3.12 3.81
N PRO A 77 -20.33 4.36 4.02
CA PRO A 77 -20.70 5.24 2.91
C PRO A 77 -19.59 5.41 1.88
N TYR A 78 -18.34 5.47 2.33
CA TYR A 78 -17.17 5.64 1.46
C TYR A 78 -16.74 4.30 0.84
N LEU A 79 -16.78 3.22 1.59
CA LEU A 79 -16.51 1.88 1.05
C LEU A 79 -17.49 1.51 -0.07
N ALA A 80 -18.78 1.79 0.12
CA ALA A 80 -19.78 1.58 -0.91
C ALA A 80 -19.47 2.40 -2.19
N MET A 81 -19.04 3.65 -2.03
CA MET A 81 -18.62 4.51 -3.13
C MET A 81 -17.37 3.92 -3.84
N TYR A 82 -16.34 3.45 -3.11
CA TYR A 82 -15.16 2.84 -3.74
C TYR A 82 -15.54 1.59 -4.52
N ARG A 83 -16.43 0.73 -4.00
CA ARG A 83 -16.96 -0.45 -4.71
C ARG A 83 -17.69 -0.10 -6.01
N GLN A 84 -18.33 1.05 -6.07
CA GLN A 84 -18.93 1.55 -7.28
C GLN A 84 -17.90 2.11 -8.26
N TYR A 85 -16.92 2.89 -7.76
CA TYR A 85 -15.97 3.63 -8.58
C TYR A 85 -14.85 2.76 -9.18
N VAL A 86 -14.64 1.56 -8.73
CA VAL A 86 -13.76 0.60 -9.44
C VAL A 86 -14.28 0.23 -10.84
N LYS A 87 -15.54 0.59 -11.15
CA LYS A 87 -16.16 0.39 -12.47
C LYS A 87 -16.44 1.70 -13.22
N ASP A 88 -15.88 2.83 -12.75
CA ASP A 88 -16.07 4.13 -13.39
C ASP A 88 -15.45 4.15 -14.79
N ASP A 89 -16.03 4.89 -15.71
CA ASP A 89 -15.52 5.04 -17.08
C ASP A 89 -14.14 5.68 -17.12
N TYR A 90 -13.79 6.49 -16.13
CA TYR A 90 -12.56 7.25 -16.08
C TYR A 90 -11.45 6.55 -15.29
N THR A 91 -10.31 6.42 -15.92
CA THR A 91 -9.10 5.76 -15.41
C THR A 91 -8.71 6.21 -13.99
N ASN A 92 -8.60 7.53 -13.79
CA ASN A 92 -8.15 8.08 -12.50
C ASN A 92 -9.11 7.73 -11.36
N VAL A 93 -10.42 7.67 -11.64
CA VAL A 93 -11.42 7.30 -10.65
C VAL A 93 -11.30 5.82 -10.28
N ARG A 94 -11.17 4.93 -11.28
CA ARG A 94 -10.95 3.49 -11.03
C ARG A 94 -9.67 3.23 -10.22
N ALA A 95 -8.57 3.89 -10.60
CA ALA A 95 -7.29 3.71 -9.92
C ALA A 95 -7.35 4.16 -8.45
N VAL A 96 -7.93 5.32 -8.17
CA VAL A 96 -8.09 5.82 -6.80
C VAL A 96 -9.05 4.95 -6.00
N ALA A 97 -10.14 4.47 -6.61
CA ALA A 97 -11.07 3.56 -5.95
C ALA A 97 -10.42 2.21 -5.59
N ALA A 98 -9.60 1.65 -6.48
CA ALA A 98 -8.82 0.44 -6.20
C ALA A 98 -7.89 0.65 -4.99
N ARG A 99 -7.18 1.78 -4.92
CA ARG A 99 -6.38 2.17 -3.76
C ARG A 99 -7.22 2.26 -2.49
N GLY A 100 -8.41 2.86 -2.57
CA GLY A 100 -9.33 2.99 -1.43
C GLY A 100 -9.76 1.64 -0.87
N LEU A 101 -10.12 0.69 -1.74
CA LEU A 101 -10.41 -0.67 -1.33
C LEU A 101 -9.17 -1.40 -0.78
N GLY A 102 -7.99 -1.14 -1.32
CA GLY A 102 -6.74 -1.70 -0.77
C GLY A 102 -6.44 -1.22 0.65
N LEU A 103 -6.76 0.03 0.98
CA LEU A 103 -6.50 0.63 2.30
C LEU A 103 -7.57 0.30 3.34
N HIS A 104 -8.82 0.26 2.92
CA HIS A 104 -9.97 0.20 3.83
C HIS A 104 -10.91 -0.97 3.56
N GLY A 105 -10.72 -1.70 2.46
CA GLY A 105 -11.58 -2.80 2.05
C GLY A 105 -11.44 -4.05 2.90
N LYS A 106 -12.19 -5.06 2.52
CA LYS A 106 -12.26 -6.37 3.18
C LYS A 106 -11.92 -7.48 2.18
N PRO A 107 -11.62 -8.70 2.64
CA PRO A 107 -11.36 -9.84 1.74
C PRO A 107 -12.48 -10.09 0.71
N GLU A 108 -13.72 -9.75 1.05
CA GLU A 108 -14.89 -9.86 0.18
C GLU A 108 -14.83 -8.88 -1.01
N ASP A 109 -14.01 -7.84 -0.95
CA ASP A 109 -13.83 -6.87 -2.04
C ASP A 109 -12.82 -7.34 -3.10
N VAL A 110 -12.04 -8.38 -2.83
CA VAL A 110 -11.05 -8.95 -3.77
C VAL A 110 -11.66 -9.29 -5.14
N PRO A 111 -12.87 -9.88 -5.27
CA PRO A 111 -13.49 -10.12 -6.57
C PRO A 111 -13.80 -8.85 -7.38
N LEU A 112 -13.85 -7.67 -6.75
CA LEU A 112 -14.00 -6.39 -7.45
C LEU A 112 -12.66 -5.88 -7.98
N LEU A 113 -11.54 -6.24 -7.33
CA LEU A 113 -10.19 -5.82 -7.69
C LEU A 113 -9.55 -6.71 -8.76
N THR A 114 -9.83 -8.02 -8.75
CA THR A 114 -9.20 -8.97 -9.67
C THR A 114 -9.45 -8.65 -11.16
N PRO A 115 -10.64 -8.19 -11.61
CA PRO A 115 -10.84 -7.77 -13.00
C PRO A 115 -9.98 -6.59 -13.41
N LEU A 116 -9.66 -5.68 -12.47
CA LEU A 116 -8.84 -4.50 -12.72
C LEU A 116 -7.38 -4.85 -13.06
N LEU A 117 -6.91 -6.04 -12.73
CA LEU A 117 -5.61 -6.54 -13.21
C LEU A 117 -5.54 -6.67 -14.74
N SER A 118 -6.68 -6.64 -15.43
CA SER A 118 -6.79 -6.69 -16.88
C SER A 118 -7.24 -5.35 -17.50
N ASP A 119 -7.25 -4.27 -16.70
CA ASP A 119 -7.63 -2.95 -17.19
C ASP A 119 -6.71 -2.48 -18.32
N GLN A 120 -7.23 -1.71 -19.26
CA GLN A 120 -6.44 -1.15 -20.35
C GLN A 120 -5.31 -0.25 -19.85
N GLU A 121 -5.56 0.44 -18.76
CA GLU A 121 -4.66 1.44 -18.22
C GLU A 121 -3.70 0.87 -17.17
N ARG A 122 -2.40 1.06 -17.39
CA ARG A 122 -1.34 0.59 -16.50
C ARG A 122 -1.53 0.98 -15.04
N ILE A 123 -1.93 2.23 -14.80
CA ILE A 123 -2.09 2.73 -13.43
C ILE A 123 -3.18 1.99 -12.66
N VAL A 124 -4.27 1.62 -13.33
CA VAL A 124 -5.37 0.85 -12.72
C VAL A 124 -4.89 -0.57 -12.38
N ARG A 125 -4.17 -1.23 -13.31
CA ARG A 125 -3.60 -2.56 -13.06
C ARG A 125 -2.62 -2.55 -11.88
N LEU A 126 -1.77 -1.51 -11.80
CA LEU A 126 -0.82 -1.36 -10.70
C LEU A 126 -1.52 -1.17 -9.34
N GLU A 127 -2.48 -0.24 -9.28
CA GLU A 127 -3.23 0.01 -8.04
C GLU A 127 -4.04 -1.23 -7.61
N ALA A 128 -4.59 -1.99 -8.56
CA ALA A 128 -5.25 -3.25 -8.25
C ALA A 128 -4.28 -4.29 -7.66
N ALA A 129 -3.08 -4.46 -8.24
CA ALA A 129 -2.07 -5.37 -7.72
C ALA A 129 -1.61 -4.96 -6.31
N VAL A 130 -1.38 -3.66 -6.08
CA VAL A 130 -1.02 -3.12 -4.76
C VAL A 130 -2.17 -3.28 -3.75
N ALA A 131 -3.43 -3.08 -4.16
CA ALA A 131 -4.57 -3.32 -3.29
C ALA A 131 -4.69 -4.79 -2.87
N LEU A 132 -4.42 -5.72 -3.79
CA LEU A 132 -4.43 -7.16 -3.54
C LEU A 132 -3.28 -7.64 -2.63
N GLN A 133 -2.22 -6.84 -2.43
CA GLN A 133 -1.19 -7.11 -1.40
C GLN A 133 -1.74 -6.95 0.02
N ARG A 134 -2.78 -6.17 0.19
CA ARG A 134 -3.34 -5.75 1.50
C ARG A 134 -4.58 -6.56 1.90
N LEU A 135 -5.19 -7.28 0.97
CA LEU A 135 -6.41 -8.06 1.20
C LEU A 135 -6.15 -9.54 0.90
N HIS A 136 -6.37 -10.39 1.89
CA HIS A 136 -6.12 -11.83 1.74
C HIS A 136 -7.40 -12.57 1.33
N ASN A 137 -7.43 -13.04 0.07
CA ASN A 137 -8.48 -13.92 -0.43
C ASN A 137 -7.92 -14.78 -1.56
N ALA A 138 -8.11 -16.10 -1.46
CA ALA A 138 -7.58 -17.07 -2.42
C ALA A 138 -8.05 -16.83 -3.88
N ALA A 139 -9.15 -16.12 -4.10
CA ALA A 139 -9.62 -15.75 -5.43
C ALA A 139 -8.63 -14.87 -6.21
N ALA A 140 -7.66 -14.25 -5.53
CA ALA A 140 -6.61 -13.44 -6.16
C ALA A 140 -5.47 -14.27 -6.77
N ILE A 141 -5.27 -15.53 -6.36
CA ILE A 141 -4.09 -16.34 -6.70
C ILE A 141 -3.93 -16.48 -8.22
N GLU A 142 -4.95 -17.00 -8.91
CA GLU A 142 -4.87 -17.24 -10.35
C GLU A 142 -4.73 -15.93 -11.15
N PRO A 143 -5.54 -14.87 -10.91
CA PRO A 143 -5.36 -13.60 -11.61
C PRO A 143 -3.98 -12.97 -11.40
N LEU A 144 -3.42 -13.03 -10.20
CA LEU A 144 -2.07 -12.53 -9.91
C LEU A 144 -0.99 -13.35 -10.60
N ALA A 145 -1.09 -14.69 -10.55
CA ALA A 145 -0.15 -15.59 -11.20
C ALA A 145 -0.15 -15.43 -12.74
N ASP A 146 -1.32 -15.19 -13.31
CA ASP A 146 -1.45 -14.91 -14.75
C ASP A 146 -0.77 -13.61 -15.17
N ARG A 147 -0.78 -12.58 -14.30
CA ARG A 147 -0.14 -11.29 -14.58
C ARG A 147 1.38 -11.29 -14.34
N LEU A 148 1.95 -12.34 -13.80
CA LEU A 148 3.40 -12.52 -13.78
C LEU A 148 4.00 -12.85 -15.15
N ASN A 149 3.20 -13.33 -16.08
CA ASN A 149 3.68 -13.62 -17.43
C ASN A 149 3.86 -12.32 -18.23
N SER A 150 5.08 -12.07 -18.74
CA SER A 150 5.43 -10.90 -19.56
C SER A 150 4.61 -10.80 -20.86
N ASP A 151 4.13 -11.92 -21.41
CA ASP A 151 3.25 -11.91 -22.59
C ASP A 151 1.86 -11.36 -22.29
N LYS A 152 1.41 -11.46 -21.02
CA LYS A 152 0.10 -10.98 -20.57
C LYS A 152 0.16 -9.59 -19.92
N GLU A 153 1.30 -9.23 -19.33
CA GLU A 153 1.53 -7.96 -18.66
C GLU A 153 2.89 -7.38 -19.06
N PRO A 154 2.92 -6.39 -19.95
CA PRO A 154 4.17 -5.79 -20.42
C PRO A 154 4.89 -4.96 -19.36
N GLU A 155 4.16 -4.43 -18.37
CA GLU A 155 4.70 -3.50 -17.38
C GLU A 155 5.36 -4.24 -16.20
N ALA A 156 6.67 -4.11 -16.09
CA ALA A 156 7.45 -4.75 -15.02
C ALA A 156 6.99 -4.35 -13.62
N ALA A 157 6.57 -3.10 -13.42
CA ALA A 157 6.07 -2.63 -12.13
C ALA A 157 4.79 -3.37 -11.69
N VAL A 158 3.89 -3.68 -12.63
CA VAL A 158 2.69 -4.46 -12.36
C VAL A 158 3.05 -5.90 -12.06
N ARG A 159 3.94 -6.53 -12.86
CA ARG A 159 4.42 -7.88 -12.60
C ARG A 159 5.08 -8.01 -11.22
N ALA A 160 5.94 -7.05 -10.84
CA ALA A 160 6.58 -7.03 -9.53
C ALA A 160 5.55 -6.90 -8.38
N ALA A 161 4.55 -6.03 -8.53
CA ALA A 161 3.47 -5.91 -7.55
C ALA A 161 2.65 -7.21 -7.42
N CYS A 162 2.39 -7.92 -8.53
CA CYS A 162 1.75 -9.24 -8.53
C CYS A 162 2.62 -10.31 -7.85
N ALA A 163 3.94 -10.30 -8.09
CA ALA A 163 4.88 -11.20 -7.42
C ALA A 163 4.85 -10.98 -5.91
N THR A 164 4.92 -9.73 -5.47
CA THR A 164 4.82 -9.37 -4.05
C THR A 164 3.48 -9.82 -3.45
N ALA A 165 2.37 -9.59 -4.15
CA ALA A 165 1.04 -10.00 -3.68
C ALA A 165 0.91 -11.53 -3.54
N LEU A 166 1.56 -12.31 -4.39
CA LEU A 166 1.56 -13.78 -4.30
C LEU A 166 2.33 -14.30 -3.08
N GLY A 167 3.27 -13.53 -2.54
CA GLY A 167 4.06 -13.88 -1.37
C GLY A 167 3.23 -14.14 -0.10
N GLN A 168 1.95 -13.79 -0.08
CA GLN A 168 1.04 -14.09 1.05
C GLN A 168 0.35 -15.46 0.94
N TYR A 169 0.42 -16.13 -0.22
CA TYR A 169 -0.34 -17.36 -0.49
C TYR A 169 0.57 -18.60 -0.58
N ALA A 170 0.63 -19.37 0.49
CA ALA A 170 1.39 -20.64 0.56
C ALA A 170 0.71 -21.75 -0.25
N THR A 171 0.72 -21.62 -1.56
CA THR A 171 0.14 -22.60 -2.51
C THR A 171 1.16 -23.01 -3.57
N ASN A 172 1.03 -24.24 -4.09
CA ASN A 172 1.91 -24.71 -5.16
C ASN A 172 1.80 -23.80 -6.41
N ARG A 173 0.62 -23.25 -6.67
CA ARG A 173 0.41 -22.33 -7.79
C ARG A 173 1.23 -21.06 -7.64
N SER A 174 1.21 -20.45 -6.43
CA SER A 174 2.03 -19.26 -6.13
C SER A 174 3.52 -19.59 -6.22
N LEU A 175 3.95 -20.70 -5.64
CA LEU A 175 5.34 -21.15 -5.67
C LEU A 175 5.85 -21.30 -7.12
N GLN A 176 5.12 -22.00 -7.97
CA GLN A 176 5.50 -22.22 -9.37
C GLN A 176 5.52 -20.93 -10.19
N ALA A 177 4.52 -20.06 -9.99
CA ALA A 177 4.47 -18.76 -10.66
C ALA A 177 5.66 -17.87 -10.28
N LEU A 178 6.03 -17.83 -8.99
CA LEU A 178 7.17 -17.07 -8.51
C LEU A 178 8.52 -17.65 -8.98
N ILE A 179 8.66 -18.97 -8.99
CA ILE A 179 9.86 -19.64 -9.57
C ILE A 179 10.00 -19.32 -11.07
N ALA A 180 8.89 -19.29 -11.80
CA ALA A 180 8.92 -18.89 -13.21
C ALA A 180 9.33 -17.43 -13.38
N ALA A 181 8.89 -16.53 -12.52
CA ALA A 181 9.19 -15.10 -12.53
C ALA A 181 10.67 -14.76 -12.21
N LEU A 182 11.44 -15.69 -11.65
CA LEU A 182 12.89 -15.52 -11.50
C LEU A 182 13.64 -15.45 -12.85
N ALA A 183 13.00 -15.83 -13.94
CA ALA A 183 13.56 -15.70 -15.29
C ALA A 183 13.06 -14.44 -16.02
N ASP A 184 12.43 -13.49 -15.33
CA ASP A 184 11.97 -12.23 -15.93
C ASP A 184 13.17 -11.34 -16.29
N ASP A 185 13.06 -10.62 -17.41
CA ASP A 185 14.11 -9.70 -17.87
C ASP A 185 14.28 -8.48 -16.95
N SER A 186 13.29 -8.20 -16.11
CA SER A 186 13.31 -7.08 -15.17
C SER A 186 13.82 -7.51 -13.78
N LEU A 187 14.93 -6.91 -13.35
CA LEU A 187 15.48 -7.12 -12.00
C LEU A 187 14.46 -6.81 -10.88
N THR A 188 13.55 -5.88 -11.11
CA THR A 188 12.51 -5.55 -10.12
C THR A 188 11.56 -6.72 -9.92
N VAL A 189 11.20 -7.42 -10.99
CA VAL A 189 10.34 -8.61 -10.93
C VAL A 189 11.07 -9.77 -10.30
N THR A 190 12.30 -10.04 -10.73
CA THR A 190 13.15 -11.10 -10.18
C THR A 190 13.35 -10.92 -8.66
N TYR A 191 13.67 -9.70 -8.23
CA TYR A 191 13.81 -9.37 -6.81
C TYR A 191 12.51 -9.60 -6.02
N ALA A 192 11.38 -9.10 -6.52
CA ALA A 192 10.07 -9.27 -5.87
C ALA A 192 9.67 -10.74 -5.79
N ALA A 193 9.94 -11.53 -6.83
CA ALA A 193 9.69 -12.96 -6.85
C ALA A 193 10.58 -13.71 -5.83
N HIS A 194 11.87 -13.37 -5.78
CA HIS A 194 12.82 -13.97 -4.85
C HIS A 194 12.44 -13.70 -3.38
N GLU A 195 12.14 -12.44 -3.02
CA GLU A 195 11.70 -12.10 -1.66
C GLU A 195 10.38 -12.79 -1.28
N SER A 196 9.45 -12.92 -2.23
CA SER A 196 8.20 -13.64 -2.00
C SER A 196 8.42 -15.13 -1.81
N LEU A 197 9.37 -15.74 -2.54
CA LEU A 197 9.77 -17.15 -2.35
C LEU A 197 10.39 -17.36 -0.98
N ARG A 198 11.27 -16.47 -0.53
CA ARG A 198 11.86 -16.51 0.82
C ARG A 198 10.79 -16.41 1.91
N THR A 199 9.81 -15.54 1.72
CA THR A 199 8.68 -15.40 2.65
C THR A 199 7.83 -16.67 2.70
N LEU A 200 7.49 -17.26 1.56
CA LEU A 200 6.67 -18.47 1.48
C LEU A 200 7.37 -19.72 2.02
N THR A 201 8.68 -19.84 1.83
CA THR A 201 9.38 -21.10 2.06
C THR A 201 10.36 -21.05 3.24
N GLY A 202 10.73 -19.86 3.71
CA GLY A 202 11.75 -19.66 4.73
C GLY A 202 13.17 -19.99 4.26
N GLN A 203 13.42 -20.21 2.97
CA GLN A 203 14.72 -20.59 2.43
C GLN A 203 15.56 -19.35 2.11
N ASP A 204 16.57 -19.05 2.93
CA ASP A 204 17.45 -17.89 2.75
C ASP A 204 18.73 -18.21 1.98
N GLN A 205 19.07 -19.49 1.87
CA GLN A 205 20.32 -19.92 1.27
C GLN A 205 20.31 -19.90 -0.27
N PHE A 206 19.14 -19.83 -0.89
CA PHE A 206 19.04 -19.80 -2.34
C PHE A 206 19.21 -18.39 -2.87
N THR A 207 19.84 -18.31 -4.03
CA THR A 207 19.96 -17.07 -4.81
C THR A 207 18.70 -16.86 -5.67
N ASP A 208 18.76 -15.96 -6.60
CA ASP A 208 17.73 -15.77 -7.62
C ASP A 208 17.83 -16.76 -8.80
N ASP A 209 18.70 -17.80 -8.69
CA ASP A 209 18.80 -18.84 -9.72
C ASP A 209 17.56 -19.74 -9.72
N ARG A 210 16.77 -19.57 -10.77
CA ARG A 210 15.56 -20.36 -11.01
C ARG A 210 15.80 -21.87 -10.94
N ARG A 211 17.00 -22.36 -11.35
CA ARG A 211 17.29 -23.78 -11.39
C ARG A 211 17.42 -24.38 -10.00
N GLU A 212 18.01 -23.63 -9.07
CA GLU A 212 18.11 -24.04 -7.66
C GLU A 212 16.72 -24.20 -7.07
N TRP A 213 15.85 -23.20 -7.22
CA TRP A 213 14.46 -23.23 -6.73
C TRP A 213 13.64 -24.35 -7.34
N ALA A 214 13.72 -24.54 -8.66
CA ALA A 214 12.99 -25.61 -9.34
C ALA A 214 13.49 -27.03 -8.94
N THR A 215 14.76 -27.18 -8.60
CA THR A 215 15.30 -28.44 -8.12
C THR A 215 14.85 -28.71 -6.69
N TRP A 216 14.90 -27.71 -5.83
CA TRP A 216 14.40 -27.81 -4.48
C TRP A 216 12.90 -28.10 -4.40
N GLU A 217 12.08 -27.43 -5.21
CA GLU A 217 10.63 -27.69 -5.29
C GLU A 217 10.32 -29.17 -5.57
N ARG A 218 11.02 -29.78 -6.53
CA ARG A 218 10.84 -31.18 -6.88
C ARG A 218 11.24 -32.16 -5.78
N GLN A 219 12.15 -31.78 -4.91
CA GLN A 219 12.69 -32.64 -3.86
C GLN A 219 11.97 -32.48 -2.52
N THR A 220 11.34 -31.34 -2.28
CA THR A 220 10.68 -31.06 -1.01
C THR A 220 9.25 -31.61 -0.98
N ARG A 221 8.83 -32.14 0.17
CA ARG A 221 7.44 -32.58 0.40
C ARG A 221 6.61 -31.55 1.14
N THR A 222 7.24 -30.62 1.83
CA THR A 222 6.59 -29.61 2.69
C THR A 222 7.19 -28.24 2.41
N PRO A 223 6.93 -27.65 1.24
CA PRO A 223 7.60 -26.43 0.82
C PRO A 223 7.29 -25.22 1.74
N PHE A 224 6.19 -25.24 2.47
CA PHE A 224 5.71 -24.14 3.30
C PHE A 224 5.91 -24.37 4.81
N ALA A 225 6.65 -25.41 5.20
CA ALA A 225 6.85 -25.74 6.63
C ALA A 225 7.53 -24.61 7.43
N MET A 226 8.35 -23.79 6.78
CA MET A 226 9.07 -22.67 7.37
C MET A 226 8.56 -21.31 6.85
N GLN A 227 7.31 -21.24 6.40
CA GLN A 227 6.70 -20.01 5.95
C GLN A 227 6.87 -18.90 7.00
N ARG A 228 7.22 -17.70 6.54
CA ARG A 228 7.33 -16.50 7.36
C ARG A 228 6.06 -15.68 7.34
N ASP A 229 5.94 -14.81 8.32
CA ASP A 229 4.84 -13.85 8.35
C ASP A 229 4.97 -12.85 7.19
N TYR A 230 3.93 -12.77 6.37
CA TYR A 230 3.91 -11.85 5.26
C TYR A 230 3.45 -10.47 5.74
N GLN A 231 4.21 -9.46 5.35
CA GLN A 231 3.82 -8.06 5.52
C GLN A 231 3.89 -7.38 4.15
N TYR A 232 2.88 -6.62 3.80
CA TYR A 232 2.94 -5.88 2.55
C TYR A 232 3.96 -4.75 2.63
N PRO A 233 4.73 -4.52 1.55
CA PRO A 233 5.71 -3.44 1.54
C PRO A 233 5.01 -2.10 1.49
N VAL A 234 5.57 -1.13 2.20
CA VAL A 234 5.14 0.26 2.17
C VAL A 234 6.27 1.14 1.65
N PHE A 235 5.90 2.17 0.94
CA PHE A 235 6.86 3.14 0.46
C PHE A 235 7.16 4.14 1.57
N HIS A 236 8.39 4.13 2.07
CA HIS A 236 8.92 5.17 2.95
C HIS A 236 9.75 6.15 2.13
N ARG A 237 9.32 7.39 2.09
CA ARG A 237 10.16 8.46 1.56
C ARG A 237 11.07 8.97 2.68
N ASP A 238 12.37 8.90 2.47
CA ASP A 238 13.33 9.55 3.35
C ASP A 238 13.08 11.06 3.39
N LYS A 239 13.20 11.63 4.61
CA LYS A 239 13.02 13.06 4.79
C LYS A 239 14.14 13.78 4.04
N ARG A 240 13.75 14.71 3.16
CA ARG A 240 14.65 15.66 2.52
C ARG A 240 14.91 16.82 3.48
N TRP A 241 15.97 17.59 3.26
CA TRP A 241 16.28 18.76 4.10
C TRP A 241 15.13 19.77 4.18
N LEU A 242 14.31 19.88 3.14
CA LEU A 242 13.10 20.72 3.11
C LEU A 242 12.02 20.24 4.09
N ASP A 243 11.94 18.96 4.37
CA ASP A 243 10.92 18.37 5.24
C ASP A 243 11.21 18.67 6.73
N TYR A 244 12.37 19.23 7.05
CA TYR A 244 12.72 19.71 8.39
C TYR A 244 12.31 21.17 8.64
N LEU A 245 11.81 21.86 7.61
CA LEU A 245 11.31 23.22 7.79
C LEU A 245 9.98 23.20 8.57
N PRO A 246 9.79 24.12 9.52
CA PRO A 246 8.67 24.06 10.48
C PRO A 246 7.28 24.23 9.86
N PHE A 247 7.20 24.63 8.58
CA PHE A 247 5.94 24.84 7.85
C PHE A 247 5.67 23.79 6.77
N MET A 248 6.55 22.80 6.62
CA MET A 248 6.32 21.73 5.64
C MET A 248 5.46 20.63 6.27
N PRO A 249 4.47 20.09 5.54
CA PRO A 249 3.68 18.98 6.02
C PRO A 249 4.58 17.75 6.20
N THR A 250 4.34 17.01 7.28
CA THR A 250 5.01 15.72 7.50
C THR A 250 4.69 14.77 6.38
N VAL A 251 5.71 14.03 5.90
CA VAL A 251 5.50 12.99 4.90
C VAL A 251 4.68 11.87 5.54
N PRO A 252 3.50 11.55 5.00
CA PRO A 252 2.75 10.39 5.51
C PRO A 252 3.51 9.12 5.13
N ASN A 253 4.06 8.44 6.13
CA ASN A 253 4.58 7.09 5.97
C ASN A 253 3.54 6.11 6.48
N GLU A 254 3.25 5.10 5.69
CA GLU A 254 2.40 3.99 6.11
C GLU A 254 3.24 2.96 6.86
N GLU A 255 2.67 2.33 7.87
CA GLU A 255 3.30 1.19 8.55
C GLU A 255 3.02 -0.10 7.78
N ALA A 256 4.04 -0.95 7.65
CA ALA A 256 3.87 -2.28 7.09
C ALA A 256 2.96 -3.10 8.02
N ALA A 257 2.00 -3.79 7.44
CA ALA A 257 1.05 -4.58 8.19
C ALA A 257 0.74 -5.90 7.48
N ARG A 258 0.08 -6.80 8.19
CA ARG A 258 -0.43 -8.03 7.59
C ARG A 258 -1.67 -7.74 6.76
N PRO A 259 -1.89 -8.47 5.66
CA PRO A 259 -3.12 -8.35 4.87
C PRO A 259 -4.36 -8.63 5.72
N VAL A 260 -5.40 -7.84 5.49
CA VAL A 260 -6.70 -8.06 6.14
C VAL A 260 -7.25 -9.43 5.71
N GLY A 261 -7.65 -10.24 6.68
CA GLY A 261 -8.17 -11.60 6.44
C GLY A 261 -7.11 -12.69 6.35
N MET A 262 -5.82 -12.36 6.44
CA MET A 262 -4.76 -13.36 6.46
C MET A 262 -4.80 -14.15 7.79
N PRO A 263 -4.84 -15.50 7.74
CA PRO A 263 -4.82 -16.32 8.94
C PRO A 263 -3.49 -16.16 9.69
N GLU A 264 -3.51 -16.26 11.02
CA GLU A 264 -2.29 -16.32 11.80
C GLU A 264 -1.51 -17.59 11.49
N ILE A 265 -0.21 -17.44 11.27
CA ILE A 265 0.68 -18.59 11.12
C ILE A 265 0.93 -19.13 12.53
N VAL A 266 0.23 -20.20 12.87
CA VAL A 266 0.54 -20.95 14.08
C VAL A 266 1.82 -21.75 13.81
N GLN A 267 2.97 -21.21 14.23
CA GLN A 267 4.20 -21.97 14.22
C GLN A 267 4.01 -23.23 15.06
N GLN A 268 4.07 -24.39 14.42
CA GLN A 268 4.04 -25.65 15.17
C GLN A 268 5.26 -25.68 16.10
N PRO A 269 5.07 -25.84 17.42
CA PRO A 269 6.19 -25.97 18.33
C PRO A 269 6.92 -27.28 18.02
N GLY A 270 8.09 -27.20 17.39
CA GLY A 270 8.89 -28.37 17.03
C GLY A 270 9.70 -28.30 15.73
N ALA A 271 9.53 -27.29 14.90
CA ALA A 271 10.42 -27.05 13.76
C ALA A 271 11.72 -26.43 14.29
N ALA A 272 12.66 -27.28 14.74
CA ALA A 272 13.99 -26.85 15.11
C ALA A 272 14.67 -26.20 13.89
N ALA A 273 15.22 -25.00 14.07
CA ALA A 273 16.06 -24.35 13.06
C ALA A 273 17.19 -25.32 12.63
N PRO A 274 17.41 -25.54 11.33
CA PRO A 274 18.52 -26.36 10.87
C PRO A 274 19.82 -25.61 11.16
N GLY A 275 20.59 -26.05 12.18
CA GLY A 275 21.90 -25.47 12.52
C GLY A 275 22.29 -25.48 13.98
N ALA A 276 21.49 -25.92 14.91
CA ALA A 276 21.91 -26.12 16.28
C ALA A 276 22.66 -27.48 16.40
N THR A 277 23.97 -27.47 16.23
CA THR A 277 24.82 -28.57 16.67
C THR A 277 24.70 -28.71 18.20
N PRO A 278 24.43 -29.91 18.74
CA PRO A 278 24.45 -30.12 20.17
C PRO A 278 25.91 -29.98 20.68
N GLU A 279 26.14 -28.98 21.52
CA GLU A 279 27.36 -28.96 22.32
C GLU A 279 27.42 -30.22 23.18
N LYS A 280 28.57 -30.90 23.05
CA LYS A 280 28.93 -32.02 23.93
C LYS A 280 29.61 -31.49 25.18
#